data_acbdfbb5bd11f1745e78d05bfbcc8013
#
_entry.id   acbdfbb5bd11f1745e78d05bfbcc8013
#
_cell.length_a   1.000
_cell.length_b   1.000
_cell.length_c   1.000
_cell.angle_alpha   90.00
_cell.angle_beta   90.00
_cell.angle_gamma   90.00
#
_symmetry.space_group_name_H-M   'P 1'
#
loop_
_entity.id
_entity.type
_entity.pdbx_description
1 polymer ?
#
loop_
_entity_poly.entity_id
_entity_poly.type
_entity_poly.pdbx_seq_one_letter_code
_entity_poly.pdbx_strand_id
1 'polypeptide(L)'
;MEQNDHPASARPKPRLTRAQYMRRKRLRLARNWAILLLVCAAVVALMTKGILWLLPKANALLAGPQSFEAASYDGTAYAFDADDARLVLVNANLPYAEEPAPALAAVTDNSTIQLEAEAAEACRTMLEAAKADGIELVLNAGYLDVDGRSAVYETQKQAYLDAGKTEEQAASLAEDIQPRAECSEHGTGYAVDI
;
A
#
# COMPACT_ATOMS: atom_id res chain seq x y z
N MET A 1 -48.60 -71.18 -31.05
CA MET A 1 -48.15 -71.51 -29.66
C MET A 1 -47.55 -70.23 -29.10
N GLU A 2 -48.37 -69.45 -28.45
CA GLU A 2 -48.08 -68.14 -27.90
C GLU A 2 -47.85 -68.26 -26.40
N GLN A 3 -46.63 -68.19 -25.94
CA GLN A 3 -46.30 -68.26 -24.50
C GLN A 3 -46.57 -66.88 -23.87
N ASN A 4 -47.59 -66.81 -23.09
CA ASN A 4 -47.92 -65.66 -22.24
C ASN A 4 -46.97 -65.63 -21.04
N ASP A 5 -45.96 -64.79 -21.12
CA ASP A 5 -45.12 -64.43 -19.98
C ASP A 5 -45.87 -63.43 -19.09
N HIS A 6 -46.46 -63.95 -18.01
CA HIS A 6 -47.00 -63.12 -16.96
C HIS A 6 -45.83 -62.51 -16.12
N PRO A 7 -45.75 -61.17 -15.96
CA PRO A 7 -44.74 -60.59 -15.12
C PRO A 7 -44.95 -61.02 -13.66
N ALA A 8 -43.88 -61.54 -13.07
CA ALA A 8 -43.83 -61.99 -11.67
C ALA A 8 -44.31 -60.84 -10.73
N SER A 9 -45.37 -61.13 -10.03
CA SER A 9 -45.97 -60.26 -9.02
C SER A 9 -44.95 -59.90 -7.93
N ALA A 10 -44.55 -58.63 -7.90
CA ALA A 10 -43.64 -58.08 -6.90
C ALA A 10 -44.23 -58.30 -5.50
N ARG A 11 -43.55 -59.08 -4.65
CA ARG A 11 -43.95 -59.30 -3.26
C ARG A 11 -44.14 -57.97 -2.54
N PRO A 12 -45.28 -57.74 -1.87
CA PRO A 12 -45.55 -56.50 -1.14
C PRO A 12 -44.48 -56.29 -0.04
N LYS A 13 -43.84 -55.09 -0.04
CA LYS A 13 -42.86 -54.75 1.00
C LYS A 13 -43.52 -54.83 2.39
N PRO A 14 -42.91 -55.48 3.40
CA PRO A 14 -43.48 -55.63 4.74
C PRO A 14 -43.80 -54.23 5.33
N ARG A 15 -45.03 -54.05 5.77
CA ARG A 15 -45.50 -52.83 6.47
C ARG A 15 -44.80 -52.73 7.83
N LEU A 16 -44.07 -51.61 8.03
CA LEU A 16 -43.41 -51.34 9.31
C LEU A 16 -44.46 -51.22 10.44
N THR A 17 -44.17 -51.80 11.59
CA THR A 17 -44.95 -51.54 12.78
C THR A 17 -44.86 -50.08 13.21
N ARG A 18 -45.87 -49.56 13.92
CA ARG A 18 -45.92 -48.20 14.44
C ARG A 18 -44.66 -47.87 15.27
N ALA A 19 -44.16 -48.81 16.05
CA ALA A 19 -42.97 -48.69 16.87
C ALA A 19 -41.71 -48.57 15.98
N GLN A 20 -41.57 -49.36 14.93
CA GLN A 20 -40.45 -49.32 13.97
C GLN A 20 -40.47 -48.01 13.16
N TYR A 21 -41.65 -47.53 12.78
CA TYR A 21 -41.79 -46.23 12.08
C TYR A 21 -41.34 -45.08 12.98
N MET A 22 -41.78 -45.02 14.24
CA MET A 22 -41.41 -43.96 15.18
C MET A 22 -39.93 -43.99 15.51
N ARG A 23 -39.31 -45.17 15.65
CA ARG A 23 -37.86 -45.31 15.84
C ARG A 23 -37.08 -44.78 14.64
N ARG A 24 -37.50 -45.12 13.42
CA ARG A 24 -36.86 -44.59 12.19
C ARG A 24 -37.03 -43.09 12.08
N LYS A 25 -38.20 -42.53 12.41
CA LYS A 25 -38.44 -41.08 12.42
C LYS A 25 -37.52 -40.36 13.41
N ARG A 26 -37.38 -40.90 14.65
CA ARG A 26 -36.48 -40.35 15.68
C ARG A 26 -35.03 -40.42 15.24
N LEU A 27 -34.58 -41.51 14.63
CA LEU A 27 -33.21 -41.65 14.12
C LEU A 27 -32.92 -40.68 12.98
N ARG A 28 -33.88 -40.47 12.06
CA ARG A 28 -33.71 -39.47 10.98
C ARG A 28 -33.63 -38.07 11.54
N LEU A 29 -34.49 -37.75 12.53
CA LEU A 29 -34.46 -36.45 13.18
C LEU A 29 -33.15 -36.22 13.90
N ALA A 30 -32.66 -37.15 14.68
CA ALA A 30 -31.39 -37.10 15.39
C ALA A 30 -30.22 -36.95 14.41
N ARG A 31 -30.24 -37.71 13.30
CA ARG A 31 -29.20 -37.57 12.25
C ARG A 31 -29.21 -36.17 11.61
N ASN A 32 -30.39 -35.63 11.31
CA ASN A 32 -30.50 -34.31 10.70
C ASN A 32 -30.03 -33.20 11.66
N TRP A 33 -30.36 -33.34 12.97
CA TRP A 33 -29.82 -32.44 13.99
C TRP A 33 -28.30 -32.54 14.13
N ALA A 34 -27.74 -33.75 14.08
CA ALA A 34 -26.30 -33.97 14.13
C ALA A 34 -25.60 -33.34 12.91
N ILE A 35 -26.16 -33.47 11.71
CA ILE A 35 -25.64 -32.84 10.49
C ILE A 35 -25.71 -31.31 10.62
N LEU A 36 -26.83 -30.76 11.10
CA LEU A 36 -26.97 -29.31 11.29
C LEU A 36 -25.93 -28.77 12.27
N LEU A 37 -25.73 -29.44 13.40
CA LEU A 37 -24.71 -29.04 14.39
C LEU A 37 -23.30 -29.10 13.81
N LEU A 38 -22.97 -30.11 13.00
CA LEU A 38 -21.67 -30.20 12.33
C LEU A 38 -21.47 -29.07 11.32
N VAL A 39 -22.49 -28.73 10.55
CA VAL A 39 -22.43 -27.60 9.61
C VAL A 39 -22.25 -26.28 10.36
N CYS A 40 -23.02 -26.06 11.43
CA CYS A 40 -22.87 -24.87 12.26
C CYS A 40 -21.46 -24.77 12.87
N ALA A 41 -20.92 -25.86 13.39
CA ALA A 41 -19.56 -25.89 13.92
C ALA A 41 -18.50 -25.60 12.85
N ALA A 42 -18.66 -26.12 11.63
CA ALA A 42 -17.79 -25.85 10.52
C ALA A 42 -17.84 -24.37 10.10
N VAL A 43 -19.04 -23.77 10.05
CA VAL A 43 -19.21 -22.35 9.73
C VAL A 43 -18.54 -21.47 10.80
N VAL A 44 -18.75 -21.77 12.09
CA VAL A 44 -18.11 -21.05 13.19
C VAL A 44 -16.58 -21.15 13.09
N ALA A 45 -16.05 -22.34 12.82
CA ALA A 45 -14.61 -22.55 12.66
C ALA A 45 -14.02 -21.78 11.45
N LEU A 46 -14.76 -21.69 10.35
CA LEU A 46 -14.36 -20.87 9.18
C LEU A 46 -14.40 -19.38 9.50
N MET A 47 -15.43 -18.92 10.18
CA MET A 47 -15.56 -17.52 10.60
C MET A 47 -14.45 -17.12 11.57
N THR A 48 -14.15 -17.96 12.56
CA THR A 48 -13.05 -17.68 13.51
C THR A 48 -11.68 -17.65 12.82
N LYS A 49 -11.41 -18.57 11.90
CA LYS A 49 -10.17 -18.53 11.09
C LYS A 49 -10.11 -17.28 10.21
N GLY A 50 -11.21 -16.89 9.58
CA GLY A 50 -11.30 -15.66 8.78
C GLY A 50 -11.04 -14.42 9.62
N ILE A 51 -11.61 -14.32 10.80
CA ILE A 51 -11.38 -13.20 11.74
C ILE A 51 -9.93 -13.17 12.20
N LEU A 52 -9.35 -14.30 12.61
CA LEU A 52 -7.96 -14.40 13.05
C LEU A 52 -6.96 -14.05 11.93
N TRP A 53 -7.31 -14.31 10.66
CA TRP A 53 -6.50 -13.93 9.52
C TRP A 53 -6.62 -12.44 9.15
N LEU A 54 -7.82 -11.85 9.33
CA LEU A 54 -8.11 -10.45 9.01
C LEU A 54 -7.68 -9.48 10.12
N LEU A 55 -7.73 -9.89 11.40
CA LEU A 55 -7.39 -9.05 12.54
C LEU A 55 -5.99 -8.41 12.46
N PRO A 56 -4.90 -9.15 12.15
CA PRO A 56 -3.57 -8.52 12.05
C PRO A 56 -3.49 -7.55 10.88
N LYS A 57 -4.19 -7.80 9.76
CA LYS A 57 -4.23 -6.89 8.62
C LYS A 57 -5.04 -5.63 8.91
N ALA A 58 -6.18 -5.78 9.59
CA ALA A 58 -6.98 -4.66 10.04
C ALA A 58 -6.23 -3.81 11.07
N ASN A 59 -5.52 -4.44 12.00
CA ASN A 59 -4.69 -3.72 12.97
C ASN A 59 -3.51 -3.00 12.29
N ALA A 60 -2.88 -3.59 11.28
CA ALA A 60 -1.83 -2.92 10.50
C ALA A 60 -2.36 -1.70 9.74
N LEU A 61 -3.59 -1.77 9.21
CA LEU A 61 -4.26 -0.66 8.54
C LEU A 61 -4.75 0.44 9.51
N LEU A 62 -5.15 0.05 10.72
CA LEU A 62 -5.67 0.97 11.74
C LEU A 62 -4.56 1.55 12.63
N ALA A 63 -3.40 0.90 12.69
CA ALA A 63 -2.27 1.35 13.52
C ALA A 63 -1.70 2.69 13.08
N GLY A 64 -2.10 3.22 11.93
CA GLY A 64 -1.50 4.43 11.38
C GLY A 64 0.00 4.27 11.12
N PRO A 65 0.68 5.28 10.62
CA PRO A 65 2.13 5.27 10.55
C PRO A 65 2.67 5.00 11.95
N GLN A 66 3.49 3.94 12.09
CA GLN A 66 4.12 3.61 13.37
C GLN A 66 4.78 4.90 13.88
N SER A 67 4.36 5.37 15.04
CA SER A 67 5.06 6.47 15.68
C SER A 67 6.49 5.98 15.86
N PHE A 68 7.41 6.51 15.06
CA PHE A 68 8.81 6.35 15.38
C PHE A 68 8.98 6.91 16.79
N GLU A 69 9.44 6.10 17.75
CA GLU A 69 10.02 6.67 18.94
C GLU A 69 11.17 7.52 18.42
N ALA A 70 10.94 8.84 18.37
CA ALA A 70 11.99 9.77 18.06
C ALA A 70 13.12 9.44 19.03
N ALA A 71 14.29 9.05 18.47
CA ALA A 71 15.46 8.84 19.29
C ALA A 71 15.58 10.05 20.21
N SER A 72 15.54 9.81 21.52
CA SER A 72 15.55 10.90 22.49
C SER A 72 16.80 11.72 22.20
N TYR A 73 16.60 12.98 21.79
CA TYR A 73 17.71 13.91 21.60
C TYR A 73 18.45 14.01 22.92
N ASP A 74 19.70 13.59 22.96
CA ASP A 74 20.54 13.54 24.16
C ASP A 74 21.07 14.91 24.58
N GLY A 75 20.66 15.99 23.86
CA GLY A 75 21.14 17.35 24.10
C GLY A 75 22.55 17.62 23.58
N THR A 76 23.16 16.68 22.85
CA THR A 76 24.47 16.89 22.24
C THR A 76 24.36 17.95 21.16
N ALA A 77 25.06 19.05 21.31
CA ALA A 77 25.20 20.04 20.25
C ALA A 77 26.14 19.50 19.19
N TYR A 78 25.59 19.18 18.01
CA TYR A 78 26.42 18.85 16.87
C TYR A 78 27.00 20.14 16.29
N ALA A 79 28.32 20.19 16.13
CA ALA A 79 28.95 21.26 15.37
C ALA A 79 28.51 21.10 13.90
N PHE A 80 27.98 22.14 13.31
CA PHE A 80 27.65 22.20 11.89
C PHE A 80 28.39 23.37 11.23
N ASP A 81 28.72 23.21 9.98
CA ASP A 81 29.22 24.28 9.13
C ASP A 81 28.00 24.98 8.51
N ALA A 82 27.83 26.26 8.80
CA ALA A 82 26.73 27.04 8.23
C ALA A 82 26.81 27.21 6.70
N ASP A 83 28.00 27.04 6.15
CA ASP A 83 28.26 27.10 4.69
C ASP A 83 28.13 25.71 4.02
N ASP A 84 27.75 24.68 4.76
CA ASP A 84 27.54 23.34 4.18
C ASP A 84 26.35 23.37 3.19
N ALA A 85 26.63 23.06 1.94
CA ALA A 85 25.64 23.05 0.85
C ALA A 85 24.43 22.15 1.14
N ARG A 86 24.58 21.15 2.03
CA ARG A 86 23.51 20.25 2.47
C ARG A 86 22.50 20.91 3.40
N LEU A 87 22.85 22.08 3.96
CA LEU A 87 22.00 22.83 4.88
C LEU A 87 21.26 23.99 4.19
N VAL A 88 21.30 24.05 2.85
CA VAL A 88 20.61 25.09 2.10
C VAL A 88 19.10 24.96 2.28
N LEU A 89 18.45 26.03 2.68
CA LEU A 89 17.01 26.12 2.80
C LEU A 89 16.42 26.72 1.52
N VAL A 90 15.55 25.98 0.86
CA VAL A 90 14.87 26.40 -0.37
C VAL A 90 13.37 26.44 -0.15
N ASN A 91 12.74 27.56 -0.44
CA ASN A 91 11.29 27.73 -0.40
C ASN A 91 10.87 29.02 -1.14
N ALA A 92 9.57 29.35 -1.10
CA ALA A 92 9.02 30.53 -1.78
C ALA A 92 9.67 31.87 -1.34
N ASN A 93 10.22 31.97 -0.10
CA ASN A 93 10.87 33.15 0.42
C ASN A 93 12.40 33.12 0.23
N LEU A 94 12.95 31.95 -0.02
CA LEU A 94 14.38 31.70 -0.16
C LEU A 94 14.58 30.87 -1.45
N PRO A 95 14.45 31.49 -2.63
CA PRO A 95 14.62 30.78 -3.89
C PRO A 95 16.09 30.35 -4.08
N TYR A 96 16.28 29.21 -4.67
CA TYR A 96 17.58 28.63 -4.96
C TYR A 96 18.08 29.09 -6.35
N ALA A 97 19.19 29.79 -6.35
CA ALA A 97 19.88 30.12 -7.59
C ALA A 97 20.92 29.03 -7.90
N GLU A 98 20.66 28.24 -8.93
CA GLU A 98 21.58 27.19 -9.37
C GLU A 98 22.85 27.74 -9.98
N GLU A 99 23.91 27.93 -9.19
CA GLU A 99 25.24 28.10 -9.76
C GLU A 99 26.34 27.76 -8.73
N PRO A 100 27.20 26.81 -9.01
CA PRO A 100 27.19 25.84 -10.12
C PRO A 100 26.27 24.68 -9.94
N ALA A 101 25.87 24.02 -11.05
CA ALA A 101 25.08 22.78 -10.98
C ALA A 101 25.82 21.72 -10.13
N PRO A 102 25.11 20.95 -9.30
CA PRO A 102 25.72 19.93 -8.45
C PRO A 102 26.38 18.82 -9.29
N ALA A 103 27.40 18.17 -8.73
CA ALA A 103 27.98 16.98 -9.34
C ALA A 103 27.02 15.81 -9.17
N LEU A 104 26.34 15.42 -10.24
CA LEU A 104 25.28 14.41 -10.20
C LEU A 104 25.80 12.99 -10.36
N ALA A 105 25.20 12.06 -9.62
CA ALA A 105 25.36 10.62 -9.79
C ALA A 105 24.00 9.91 -9.76
N ALA A 106 23.88 8.82 -10.51
CA ALA A 106 22.68 7.95 -10.44
C ALA A 106 22.62 7.25 -9.09
N VAL A 107 21.42 7.17 -8.50
CA VAL A 107 21.23 6.49 -7.21
C VAL A 107 21.46 4.98 -7.35
N THR A 108 21.01 4.38 -8.45
CA THR A 108 21.29 2.97 -8.78
C THR A 108 21.64 2.83 -10.26
N ASP A 109 22.32 1.75 -10.63
CA ASP A 109 22.80 1.52 -12.00
C ASP A 109 21.68 1.53 -13.06
N ASN A 110 20.46 1.21 -12.67
CA ASN A 110 19.29 1.14 -13.55
C ASN A 110 18.31 2.33 -13.36
N SER A 111 18.66 3.31 -12.52
CA SER A 111 17.80 4.47 -12.24
C SER A 111 18.18 5.64 -13.14
N THR A 112 17.15 6.33 -13.65
CA THR A 112 17.30 7.64 -14.27
C THR A 112 17.33 8.77 -13.22
N ILE A 113 17.03 8.43 -11.95
CA ILE A 113 17.01 9.39 -10.85
C ILE A 113 18.45 9.65 -10.40
N GLN A 114 18.81 10.91 -10.40
CA GLN A 114 20.13 11.41 -10.01
C GLN A 114 20.00 12.29 -8.78
N LEU A 115 21.03 12.26 -7.96
CA LEU A 115 21.24 13.18 -6.83
C LEU A 115 22.66 13.75 -6.90
N GLU A 116 22.96 14.70 -6.02
CA GLU A 116 24.35 15.07 -5.77
C GLU A 116 25.14 13.80 -5.36
N ALA A 117 26.42 13.71 -5.71
CA ALA A 117 27.17 12.45 -5.68
C ALA A 117 27.22 11.80 -4.28
N GLU A 118 27.44 12.59 -3.22
CA GLU A 118 27.44 12.08 -1.84
C GLU A 118 26.03 11.69 -1.39
N ALA A 119 25.01 12.46 -1.78
CA ALA A 119 23.62 12.16 -1.50
C ALA A 119 23.16 10.90 -2.23
N ALA A 120 23.59 10.67 -3.46
CA ALA A 120 23.31 9.45 -4.21
C ALA A 120 23.84 8.21 -3.51
N GLU A 121 25.08 8.26 -2.99
CA GLU A 121 25.68 7.15 -2.24
C GLU A 121 24.96 6.89 -0.91
N ALA A 122 24.63 7.96 -0.17
CA ALA A 122 23.86 7.84 1.07
C ALA A 122 22.45 7.25 0.82
N CYS A 123 21.78 7.71 -0.25
CA CYS A 123 20.47 7.19 -0.66
C CYS A 123 20.56 5.70 -1.03
N ARG A 124 21.59 5.28 -1.77
CA ARG A 124 21.82 3.87 -2.10
C ARG A 124 21.96 3.01 -0.83
N THR A 125 22.78 3.48 0.11
CA THR A 125 22.97 2.81 1.41
C THR A 125 21.63 2.66 2.17
N MET A 126 20.81 3.69 2.18
CA MET A 126 19.47 3.68 2.78
C MET A 126 18.56 2.64 2.11
N LEU A 127 18.52 2.59 0.77
CA LEU A 127 17.72 1.63 0.01
C LEU A 127 18.15 0.19 0.29
N GLU A 128 19.46 -0.06 0.38
CA GLU A 128 20.01 -1.39 0.72
C GLU A 128 19.63 -1.82 2.14
N ALA A 129 19.72 -0.91 3.12
CA ALA A 129 19.32 -1.17 4.49
C ALA A 129 17.81 -1.46 4.59
N ALA A 130 16.97 -0.65 3.95
CA ALA A 130 15.52 -0.87 3.90
C ALA A 130 15.17 -2.24 3.30
N LYS A 131 15.84 -2.61 2.20
CA LYS A 131 15.68 -3.92 1.57
C LYS A 131 16.09 -5.07 2.48
N ALA A 132 17.16 -4.90 3.25
CA ALA A 132 17.59 -5.91 4.23
C ALA A 132 16.55 -6.11 5.34
N ASP A 133 15.82 -5.05 5.71
CA ASP A 133 14.71 -5.07 6.67
C ASP A 133 13.37 -5.52 6.04
N GLY A 134 13.37 -5.89 4.75
CA GLY A 134 12.20 -6.35 4.03
C GLY A 134 11.25 -5.21 3.60
N ILE A 135 11.74 -3.97 3.58
CA ILE A 135 11.01 -2.77 3.14
C ILE A 135 11.45 -2.45 1.70
N GLU A 136 10.49 -2.40 0.78
CA GLU A 136 10.73 -1.97 -0.59
C GLU A 136 10.42 -0.49 -0.73
N LEU A 137 11.47 0.33 -0.91
CA LEU A 137 11.36 1.76 -1.20
C LEU A 137 11.45 1.98 -2.71
N VAL A 138 10.57 2.82 -3.24
CA VAL A 138 10.53 3.17 -4.66
C VAL A 138 10.86 4.65 -4.81
N LEU A 139 11.92 4.94 -5.57
CA LEU A 139 12.28 6.32 -5.88
C LEU A 139 11.33 6.89 -6.95
N ASN A 140 10.76 8.05 -6.68
CA ASN A 140 9.85 8.75 -7.59
C ASN A 140 10.51 9.94 -8.29
N ALA A 141 11.28 10.76 -7.57
CA ALA A 141 11.98 11.91 -8.14
C ALA A 141 13.30 12.16 -7.40
N GLY A 142 14.24 12.81 -8.06
CA GLY A 142 15.50 13.29 -7.51
C GLY A 142 15.83 14.66 -8.07
N TYR A 143 17.08 14.90 -8.45
CA TYR A 143 17.47 16.17 -9.08
C TYR A 143 16.65 16.45 -10.34
N LEU A 144 16.14 17.66 -10.41
CA LEU A 144 15.53 18.23 -11.61
C LEU A 144 16.20 19.58 -11.90
N ASP A 145 16.64 19.77 -13.13
CA ASP A 145 17.09 21.07 -13.60
C ASP A 145 15.93 22.10 -13.66
N VAL A 146 16.25 23.35 -13.95
CA VAL A 146 15.24 24.43 -14.03
C VAL A 146 14.11 24.08 -14.99
N ASP A 147 14.44 23.53 -16.16
CA ASP A 147 13.45 23.19 -17.19
C ASP A 147 12.55 22.03 -16.71
N GLY A 148 13.13 21.01 -16.08
CA GLY A 148 12.39 19.89 -15.50
C GLY A 148 11.44 20.34 -14.40
N ARG A 149 11.89 21.18 -13.47
CA ARG A 149 11.05 21.72 -12.39
C ARG A 149 9.92 22.61 -12.93
N SER A 150 10.24 23.45 -13.92
CA SER A 150 9.24 24.28 -14.61
C SER A 150 8.18 23.42 -15.29
N ALA A 151 8.58 22.36 -15.97
CA ALA A 151 7.66 21.46 -16.66
C ALA A 151 6.70 20.75 -15.68
N VAL A 152 7.19 20.33 -14.50
CA VAL A 152 6.35 19.71 -13.46
C VAL A 152 5.34 20.72 -12.93
N TYR A 153 5.76 21.94 -12.60
CA TYR A 153 4.86 23.00 -12.14
C TYR A 153 3.79 23.34 -13.19
N GLU A 154 4.20 23.59 -14.44
CA GLU A 154 3.26 23.93 -15.52
C GLU A 154 2.28 22.78 -15.82
N THR A 155 2.72 21.53 -15.71
CA THR A 155 1.83 20.36 -15.86
C THR A 155 0.76 20.36 -14.78
N GLN A 156 1.12 20.62 -13.53
CA GLN A 156 0.17 20.67 -12.42
C GLN A 156 -0.81 21.84 -12.57
N LYS A 157 -0.30 23.02 -12.95
CA LYS A 157 -1.11 24.22 -13.22
C LYS A 157 -2.09 23.98 -14.35
N GLN A 158 -1.65 23.34 -15.45
CA GLN A 158 -2.51 23.02 -16.58
C GLN A 158 -3.63 22.07 -16.18
N ALA A 159 -3.39 21.07 -15.33
CA ALA A 159 -4.41 20.17 -14.83
C ALA A 159 -5.54 20.90 -14.09
N TYR A 160 -5.21 21.98 -13.35
CA TYR A 160 -6.21 22.80 -12.69
C TYR A 160 -6.96 23.72 -13.67
N LEU A 161 -6.31 24.25 -14.71
CA LEU A 161 -6.97 24.98 -15.80
C LEU A 161 -7.97 24.09 -16.54
N ASP A 162 -7.60 22.87 -16.85
CA ASP A 162 -8.46 21.87 -17.50
C ASP A 162 -9.65 21.48 -16.62
N ALA A 163 -9.48 21.54 -15.29
CA ALA A 163 -10.56 21.38 -14.32
C ALA A 163 -11.45 22.63 -14.15
N GLY A 164 -11.25 23.67 -14.98
CA GLY A 164 -12.10 24.88 -15.01
C GLY A 164 -11.74 25.94 -13.96
N LYS A 165 -10.54 25.89 -13.37
CA LYS A 165 -10.04 26.94 -12.48
C LYS A 165 -9.59 28.16 -13.28
N THR A 166 -9.64 29.34 -12.67
CA THR A 166 -9.02 30.53 -13.26
C THR A 166 -7.50 30.43 -13.21
N GLU A 167 -6.80 31.22 -14.01
CA GLU A 167 -5.32 31.27 -14.03
C GLU A 167 -4.72 31.50 -12.64
N GLU A 168 -5.27 32.45 -11.88
CA GLU A 168 -4.82 32.73 -10.51
C GLU A 168 -5.08 31.56 -9.55
N GLN A 169 -6.25 30.92 -9.63
CA GLN A 169 -6.57 29.77 -8.82
C GLN A 169 -5.69 28.57 -9.17
N ALA A 170 -5.48 28.32 -10.46
CA ALA A 170 -4.63 27.25 -10.94
C ALA A 170 -3.18 27.42 -10.49
N ALA A 171 -2.64 28.64 -10.58
CA ALA A 171 -1.29 28.95 -10.12
C ALA A 171 -1.15 28.72 -8.60
N SER A 172 -2.07 29.28 -7.80
CA SER A 172 -2.03 29.12 -6.34
C SER A 172 -2.14 27.66 -5.91
N LEU A 173 -3.07 26.89 -6.52
CA LEU A 173 -3.25 25.47 -6.20
C LEU A 173 -2.04 24.63 -6.67
N ALA A 174 -1.41 25.01 -7.78
CA ALA A 174 -0.21 24.32 -8.24
C ALA A 174 0.96 24.56 -7.29
N GLU A 175 1.17 25.79 -6.81
CA GLU A 175 2.22 26.15 -5.85
C GLU A 175 2.10 25.41 -4.51
N ASP A 176 0.88 25.08 -4.08
CA ASP A 176 0.64 24.29 -2.85
C ASP A 176 1.16 22.84 -2.95
N ILE A 177 1.29 22.31 -4.16
CA ILE A 177 1.69 20.91 -4.39
C ILE A 177 3.08 20.84 -5.04
N GLN A 178 3.31 21.69 -6.03
CA GLN A 178 4.56 21.76 -6.78
C GLN A 178 5.08 23.20 -6.76
N PRO A 179 6.12 23.48 -6.00
CA PRO A 179 6.67 24.84 -5.96
C PRO A 179 7.20 25.26 -7.33
N ARG A 180 7.28 26.57 -7.56
CA ARG A 180 7.93 27.10 -8.76
C ARG A 180 9.39 26.64 -8.84
N ALA A 181 9.95 26.60 -10.03
CA ALA A 181 11.27 26.01 -10.29
C ALA A 181 12.36 26.49 -9.33
N GLU A 182 12.41 27.81 -9.07
CA GLU A 182 13.37 28.42 -8.16
C GLU A 182 13.12 28.14 -6.68
N CYS A 183 11.94 27.62 -6.34
CA CYS A 183 11.53 27.34 -4.96
C CYS A 183 11.52 25.85 -4.62
N SER A 184 11.96 25.00 -5.56
CA SER A 184 11.98 23.55 -5.40
C SER A 184 13.34 23.05 -4.91
N GLU A 185 13.32 22.25 -3.86
CA GLU A 185 14.52 21.62 -3.28
C GLU A 185 15.20 20.64 -4.24
N HIS A 186 14.46 20.10 -5.22
CA HIS A 186 15.03 19.18 -6.23
C HIS A 186 16.15 19.80 -7.08
N GLY A 187 16.28 21.14 -7.12
CA GLY A 187 17.38 21.84 -7.77
C GLY A 187 18.71 21.72 -7.04
N THR A 188 18.68 21.42 -5.75
CA THR A 188 19.91 21.30 -4.95
C THR A 188 20.65 19.98 -5.19
N GLY A 189 19.97 18.96 -5.68
CA GLY A 189 20.50 17.59 -5.78
C GLY A 189 20.44 16.81 -4.47
N TYR A 190 19.99 17.40 -3.37
CA TYR A 190 19.91 16.74 -2.04
C TYR A 190 18.50 16.25 -1.70
N ALA A 191 17.48 16.57 -2.49
CA ALA A 191 16.11 16.14 -2.28
C ALA A 191 15.77 14.91 -3.12
N VAL A 192 15.05 13.97 -2.50
CA VAL A 192 14.54 12.74 -3.14
C VAL A 192 13.13 12.43 -2.66
N ASP A 193 12.24 12.07 -3.59
CA ASP A 193 10.91 11.55 -3.31
C ASP A 193 10.91 10.03 -3.34
N ILE A 194 10.30 9.41 -2.33
CA ILE A 194 10.25 7.96 -2.13
C ILE A 194 8.80 7.50 -1.98
#